data_34558381a37dc49e28e670287141dc74
#
_entry.id   34558381a37dc49e28e670287141dc74
#
_cell.length_a   1.000
_cell.length_b   1.000
_cell.length_c   1.000
_cell.angle_alpha   90.00
_cell.angle_beta   90.00
_cell.angle_gamma   90.00
#
_symmetry.space_group_name_H-M   'P 1'
#
loop_
_entity.id
_entity.type
_entity.pdbx_description
1 polymer ?
#
loop_
_entity_poly.entity_id
_entity_poly.type
_entity_poly.pdbx_seq_one_letter_code
_entity_poly.pdbx_strand_id
1 'polypeptide(L)'
;SGNIAVADHEALKVAEVAQSMGESNMFKQIIQDIGQKTTEDYDSSLVRKLKGTIRRAESIGATRYMGIPDDQVHFLDLPFYETGTIKKNPLGPEDIAIMNQIIETIKPHQIYAAGDLADPHGTHRVCLEALFASLEELKKKPFMKACWVWLYRGAWHEWDIHEIEMAVPMSPEQVLRKRKAIFYHQTQKDGVMFQGEDLREFWVRAEDRNKDTALKYQKLGLASYAAMEAFVKYDF
;
A
#
# COMPACT_ATOMS: atom_id res chain seq x y z
N SER A 1 6.48 -2.11 17.44
CA SER A 1 5.14 -2.20 17.01
C SER A 1 4.83 -3.55 16.36
N GLY A 2 3.56 -3.98 16.44
CA GLY A 2 3.12 -5.32 16.07
C GLY A 2 3.54 -5.77 14.67
N ASN A 3 3.47 -4.92 13.65
CA ASN A 3 3.81 -5.27 12.27
C ASN A 3 5.30 -5.62 12.05
N ILE A 4 6.19 -4.96 12.78
CA ILE A 4 7.63 -5.27 12.70
C ILE A 4 7.88 -6.63 13.34
N ALA A 5 7.27 -6.92 14.49
CA ALA A 5 7.41 -8.20 15.17
C ALA A 5 6.86 -9.37 14.33
N VAL A 6 5.71 -9.19 13.65
CA VAL A 6 5.16 -10.21 12.74
C VAL A 6 6.09 -10.43 11.55
N ALA A 7 6.59 -9.37 10.92
CA ALA A 7 7.53 -9.48 9.80
C ALA A 7 8.86 -10.14 10.21
N ASP A 8 9.37 -9.89 11.41
CA ASP A 8 10.54 -10.56 11.96
C ASP A 8 10.27 -12.05 12.19
N HIS A 9 9.11 -12.39 12.75
CA HIS A 9 8.71 -13.77 12.99
C HIS A 9 8.58 -14.58 11.69
N GLU A 10 7.91 -14.05 10.67
CA GLU A 10 7.78 -14.71 9.38
C GLU A 10 9.13 -14.86 8.67
N ALA A 11 9.99 -13.83 8.70
CA ALA A 11 11.33 -13.91 8.15
C ALA A 11 12.19 -14.98 8.85
N LEU A 12 12.09 -15.06 10.18
CA LEU A 12 12.79 -16.07 10.97
C LEU A 12 12.33 -17.47 10.59
N LYS A 13 11.02 -17.73 10.51
CA LYS A 13 10.47 -19.03 10.11
C LYS A 13 10.91 -19.46 8.72
N VAL A 14 10.86 -18.55 7.75
CA VAL A 14 11.31 -18.84 6.38
C VAL A 14 12.79 -19.21 6.37
N ALA A 15 13.61 -18.47 7.14
CA ALA A 15 15.05 -18.76 7.24
C ALA A 15 15.34 -20.10 7.92
N GLU A 16 14.61 -20.45 8.98
CA GLU A 16 14.74 -21.74 9.69
C GLU A 16 14.35 -22.91 8.79
N VAL A 17 13.25 -22.81 8.04
CA VAL A 17 12.83 -23.83 7.07
C VAL A 17 13.87 -23.99 5.97
N ALA A 18 14.35 -22.90 5.37
CA ALA A 18 15.37 -22.96 4.33
C ALA A 18 16.68 -23.58 4.85
N GLN A 19 17.08 -23.28 6.09
CA GLN A 19 18.23 -23.90 6.72
C GLN A 19 18.03 -25.42 6.93
N SER A 20 16.85 -25.86 7.37
CA SER A 20 16.52 -27.28 7.55
C SER A 20 16.56 -28.07 6.26
N MET A 21 16.34 -27.40 5.12
CA MET A 21 16.43 -27.97 3.77
C MET A 21 17.85 -28.00 3.21
N GLY A 22 18.88 -27.62 4.01
CA GLY A 22 20.27 -27.62 3.60
C GLY A 22 20.72 -26.39 2.82
N GLU A 23 19.90 -25.35 2.79
CA GLU A 23 20.23 -24.08 2.14
C GLU A 23 21.24 -23.23 2.94
N SER A 24 21.92 -22.37 2.26
CA SER A 24 23.22 -21.72 2.46
C SER A 24 23.47 -21.00 3.81
N ASN A 25 24.73 -20.63 4.04
CA ASN A 25 25.19 -19.77 5.14
C ASN A 25 24.44 -18.43 5.27
N MET A 26 23.79 -17.96 4.21
CA MET A 26 22.97 -16.76 4.19
C MET A 26 21.78 -16.84 5.18
N PHE A 27 21.07 -17.97 5.23
CA PHE A 27 19.95 -18.14 6.15
C PHE A 27 20.39 -18.26 7.61
N LYS A 28 21.59 -18.85 7.86
CA LYS A 28 22.20 -18.85 9.20
C LYS A 28 22.49 -17.42 9.68
N GLN A 29 22.99 -16.57 8.78
CA GLN A 29 23.24 -15.16 9.10
C GLN A 29 21.95 -14.42 9.39
N ILE A 30 20.87 -14.63 8.61
CA ILE A 30 19.56 -14.01 8.85
C ILE A 30 19.00 -14.40 10.22
N ILE A 31 19.08 -15.69 10.59
CA ILE A 31 18.64 -16.18 11.91
C ILE A 31 19.42 -15.49 13.03
N GLN A 32 20.74 -15.39 12.87
CA GLN A 32 21.60 -14.73 13.83
C GLN A 32 21.29 -13.23 13.94
N ASP A 33 21.15 -12.53 12.81
CA ASP A 33 20.87 -11.10 12.76
C ASP A 33 19.54 -10.77 13.46
N ILE A 34 18.47 -11.57 13.21
CA ILE A 34 17.18 -11.39 13.86
C ILE A 34 17.26 -11.73 15.36
N GLY A 35 17.96 -12.81 15.72
CA GLY A 35 18.06 -13.26 17.12
C GLY A 35 18.89 -12.33 18.02
N GLN A 36 19.79 -11.56 17.45
CA GLN A 36 20.63 -10.60 18.17
C GLN A 36 20.09 -9.16 18.14
N LYS A 37 19.05 -8.90 17.35
CA LYS A 37 18.49 -7.59 17.14
C LYS A 37 17.80 -7.05 18.40
N THR A 38 18.12 -5.82 18.76
CA THR A 38 17.40 -5.04 19.77
C THR A 38 16.30 -4.17 19.14
N THR A 39 15.48 -3.52 19.95
CA THR A 39 14.41 -2.63 19.46
C THR A 39 14.94 -1.36 18.79
N GLU A 40 16.21 -1.01 19.00
CA GLU A 40 16.86 0.18 18.46
C GLU A 40 17.66 -0.12 17.17
N ASP A 41 17.87 -1.40 16.87
CA ASP A 41 18.69 -1.82 15.74
C ASP A 41 17.92 -1.81 14.42
N TYR A 42 18.63 -1.47 13.35
CA TYR A 42 18.13 -1.63 11.98
C TYR A 42 18.28 -3.07 11.50
N ASP A 43 17.43 -3.45 10.58
CA ASP A 43 17.58 -4.71 9.88
C ASP A 43 18.86 -4.74 9.04
N SER A 44 19.57 -5.85 9.06
CA SER A 44 20.68 -6.07 8.12
C SER A 44 20.16 -6.10 6.67
N SER A 45 21.02 -5.93 5.70
CA SER A 45 20.67 -5.96 4.28
C SER A 45 20.00 -7.28 3.86
N LEU A 46 20.43 -8.40 4.44
CA LEU A 46 19.85 -9.72 4.18
C LEU A 46 18.44 -9.83 4.76
N VAL A 47 18.23 -9.38 5.99
CA VAL A 47 16.91 -9.37 6.64
C VAL A 47 15.96 -8.45 5.88
N ARG A 48 16.41 -7.26 5.46
CA ARG A 48 15.60 -6.35 4.63
C ARG A 48 15.17 -6.98 3.31
N LYS A 49 16.12 -7.63 2.61
CA LYS A 49 15.85 -8.34 1.36
C LYS A 49 14.81 -9.44 1.54
N LEU A 50 14.94 -10.26 2.58
CA LEU A 50 13.98 -11.33 2.88
C LEU A 50 12.59 -10.75 3.18
N LYS A 51 12.49 -9.76 4.06
CA LYS A 51 11.22 -9.07 4.37
C LYS A 51 10.57 -8.43 3.13
N GLY A 52 11.37 -7.80 2.28
CA GLY A 52 10.89 -7.24 1.01
C GLY A 52 10.35 -8.33 0.08
N THR A 53 11.01 -9.48 0.00
CA THR A 53 10.55 -10.63 -0.80
C THR A 53 9.22 -11.18 -0.28
N ILE A 54 9.07 -11.32 1.04
CA ILE A 54 7.80 -11.75 1.67
C ILE A 54 6.67 -10.77 1.31
N ARG A 55 6.88 -9.46 1.48
CA ARG A 55 5.88 -8.44 1.16
C ARG A 55 5.49 -8.40 -0.32
N ARG A 56 6.47 -8.63 -1.22
CA ARG A 56 6.17 -8.78 -2.65
C ARG A 56 5.30 -10.01 -2.93
N ALA A 57 5.61 -11.14 -2.32
CA ALA A 57 4.81 -12.36 -2.45
C ALA A 57 3.38 -12.16 -1.94
N GLU A 58 3.21 -11.48 -0.80
CA GLU A 58 1.91 -11.09 -0.26
C GLU A 58 1.13 -10.22 -1.25
N SER A 59 1.77 -9.19 -1.84
CA SER A 59 1.15 -8.31 -2.83
C SER A 59 0.74 -9.06 -4.09
N ILE A 60 1.60 -9.94 -4.61
CA ILE A 60 1.28 -10.81 -5.77
C ILE A 60 0.11 -11.74 -5.43
N GLY A 61 0.09 -12.32 -4.23
CA GLY A 61 -1.03 -13.16 -3.78
C GLY A 61 -2.35 -12.39 -3.74
N ALA A 62 -2.35 -11.16 -3.20
CA ALA A 62 -3.52 -10.29 -3.13
C ALA A 62 -4.03 -9.90 -4.52
N THR A 63 -3.14 -9.50 -5.44
CA THR A 63 -3.50 -9.11 -6.81
C THR A 63 -4.04 -10.29 -7.62
N ARG A 64 -3.43 -11.47 -7.51
CA ARG A 64 -3.95 -12.73 -8.12
C ARG A 64 -5.35 -13.06 -7.62
N TYR A 65 -5.59 -12.94 -6.30
CA TYR A 65 -6.91 -13.16 -5.72
C TYR A 65 -7.96 -12.18 -6.27
N MET A 66 -7.54 -10.95 -6.56
CA MET A 66 -8.38 -9.95 -7.21
C MET A 66 -8.56 -10.14 -8.72
N GLY A 67 -7.82 -11.07 -9.33
CA GLY A 67 -7.89 -11.41 -10.74
C GLY A 67 -6.96 -10.58 -11.61
N ILE A 68 -5.92 -9.97 -11.03
CA ILE A 68 -4.90 -9.22 -11.75
C ILE A 68 -3.75 -10.19 -12.08
N PRO A 69 -3.37 -10.36 -13.36
CA PRO A 69 -2.24 -11.20 -13.76
C PRO A 69 -0.91 -10.61 -13.28
N ASP A 70 0.09 -11.48 -13.07
CA ASP A 70 1.40 -11.09 -12.54
C ASP A 70 2.16 -10.09 -13.44
N ASP A 71 1.99 -10.18 -14.74
CA ASP A 71 2.60 -9.29 -15.73
C ASP A 71 2.03 -7.87 -15.71
N GLN A 72 0.93 -7.65 -14.99
CA GLN A 72 0.33 -6.34 -14.73
C GLN A 72 0.66 -5.79 -13.33
N VAL A 73 1.51 -6.48 -12.56
CA VAL A 73 1.93 -6.05 -11.23
C VAL A 73 3.36 -5.50 -11.30
N HIS A 74 3.52 -4.21 -11.11
CA HIS A 74 4.80 -3.53 -11.21
C HIS A 74 5.30 -3.06 -9.84
N PHE A 75 6.50 -3.47 -9.47
CA PHE A 75 7.20 -2.96 -8.29
C PHE A 75 8.25 -1.96 -8.75
N LEU A 76 8.02 -0.68 -8.49
CA LEU A 76 8.84 0.39 -9.07
C LEU A 76 10.19 0.56 -8.38
N ASP A 77 10.33 0.08 -7.14
CA ASP A 77 11.58 0.18 -6.34
C ASP A 77 12.18 1.59 -6.33
N LEU A 78 11.32 2.58 -6.06
CA LEU A 78 11.72 3.99 -6.08
C LEU A 78 12.89 4.25 -5.12
N PRO A 79 13.98 4.93 -5.58
CA PRO A 79 15.20 5.17 -4.80
C PRO A 79 14.99 5.90 -3.47
N PHE A 80 13.94 6.72 -3.33
CA PHE A 80 13.64 7.39 -2.07
C PHE A 80 13.29 6.40 -0.96
N TYR A 81 12.76 5.21 -1.33
CA TYR A 81 12.25 4.24 -0.37
C TYR A 81 13.27 3.15 -0.08
N GLU A 82 13.77 3.15 1.14
CA GLU A 82 14.58 2.06 1.66
C GLU A 82 13.86 1.37 2.83
N THR A 83 13.61 0.08 2.69
CA THR A 83 12.93 -0.72 3.71
C THR A 83 13.81 -0.82 4.97
N GLY A 84 13.23 -0.56 6.14
CA GLY A 84 13.89 -0.77 7.43
C GLY A 84 14.82 0.36 7.85
N THR A 85 14.92 1.47 7.13
CA THR A 85 15.60 2.68 7.59
C THR A 85 14.59 3.68 8.19
N ILE A 86 14.96 4.33 9.28
CA ILE A 86 14.11 5.38 9.89
C ILE A 86 14.10 6.62 9.00
N LYS A 87 15.24 6.95 8.38
CA LYS A 87 15.36 8.12 7.51
C LYS A 87 15.33 7.66 6.06
N LYS A 88 14.27 8.02 5.37
CA LYS A 88 14.15 7.83 3.90
C LYS A 88 14.97 8.88 3.17
N ASN A 89 15.41 8.55 1.97
CA ASN A 89 16.00 9.54 1.08
C ASN A 89 14.94 10.59 0.68
N PRO A 90 15.34 11.82 0.37
CA PRO A 90 14.42 12.78 -0.24
C PRO A 90 13.99 12.27 -1.63
N LEU A 91 12.77 12.66 -2.04
CA LEU A 91 12.31 12.44 -3.41
C LEU A 91 13.27 13.10 -4.40
N GLY A 92 13.71 12.34 -5.40
CA GLY A 92 14.68 12.78 -6.38
C GLY A 92 14.22 12.64 -7.83
N PRO A 93 14.98 13.20 -8.79
CA PRO A 93 14.67 13.09 -10.24
C PRO A 93 14.58 11.65 -10.74
N GLU A 94 15.34 10.73 -10.14
CA GLU A 94 15.33 9.31 -10.50
C GLU A 94 13.98 8.65 -10.19
N ASP A 95 13.38 8.99 -9.04
CA ASP A 95 12.04 8.51 -8.65
C ASP A 95 11.00 8.97 -9.67
N ILE A 96 11.05 10.24 -10.05
CA ILE A 96 10.13 10.85 -11.03
C ILE A 96 10.32 10.21 -12.40
N ALA A 97 11.57 9.97 -12.83
CA ALA A 97 11.86 9.33 -14.10
C ALA A 97 11.28 7.90 -14.19
N ILE A 98 11.37 7.12 -13.11
CA ILE A 98 10.78 5.78 -13.03
C ILE A 98 9.25 5.88 -13.14
N MET A 99 8.63 6.82 -12.43
CA MET A 99 7.18 7.07 -12.49
C MET A 99 6.75 7.51 -13.90
N ASN A 100 7.48 8.41 -14.54
CA ASN A 100 7.24 8.82 -15.92
C ASN A 100 7.28 7.63 -16.87
N GLN A 101 8.29 6.78 -16.76
CA GLN A 101 8.47 5.62 -17.61
C GLN A 101 7.27 4.68 -17.55
N ILE A 102 6.76 4.36 -16.36
CA ILE A 102 5.61 3.46 -16.24
C ILE A 102 4.34 4.10 -16.81
N ILE A 103 4.10 5.39 -16.56
CA ILE A 103 2.94 6.11 -17.09
C ILE A 103 3.01 6.19 -18.63
N GLU A 104 4.16 6.50 -19.20
CA GLU A 104 4.36 6.54 -20.66
C GLU A 104 4.24 5.17 -21.34
N THR A 105 4.64 4.11 -20.63
CA THR A 105 4.52 2.74 -21.13
C THR A 105 3.06 2.29 -21.16
N ILE A 106 2.33 2.51 -20.09
CA ILE A 106 0.94 2.05 -19.93
C ILE A 106 -0.04 2.98 -20.66
N LYS A 107 0.21 4.30 -20.69
CA LYS A 107 -0.68 5.33 -21.21
C LYS A 107 -2.10 5.20 -20.65
N PRO A 108 -2.26 5.26 -19.33
CA PRO A 108 -3.54 4.98 -18.68
C PRO A 108 -4.59 6.02 -19.01
N HIS A 109 -5.87 5.61 -19.09
CA HIS A 109 -7.01 6.51 -19.13
C HIS A 109 -7.45 6.94 -17.73
N GLN A 110 -7.14 6.14 -16.73
CA GLN A 110 -7.43 6.44 -15.32
C GLN A 110 -6.27 6.01 -14.43
N ILE A 111 -5.93 6.87 -13.49
CA ILE A 111 -4.95 6.60 -12.43
C ILE A 111 -5.69 6.71 -11.10
N TYR A 112 -5.58 5.69 -10.27
CA TYR A 112 -6.10 5.69 -8.91
C TYR A 112 -4.92 5.70 -7.93
N ALA A 113 -4.85 6.72 -7.08
CA ALA A 113 -3.74 6.89 -6.15
C ALA A 113 -4.22 7.11 -4.72
N ALA A 114 -3.41 6.69 -3.76
CA ALA A 114 -3.64 6.99 -2.36
C ALA A 114 -3.43 8.47 -2.11
N GLY A 115 -4.54 9.19 -1.85
CA GLY A 115 -4.59 10.64 -1.65
C GLY A 115 -4.41 11.07 -0.19
N ASP A 116 -3.90 10.22 0.67
CA ASP A 116 -3.73 10.53 2.08
C ASP A 116 -2.40 11.26 2.34
N LEU A 117 -2.44 12.58 2.31
CA LEU A 117 -1.30 13.45 2.63
C LEU A 117 -1.00 13.48 4.14
N ALA A 118 -1.93 13.05 4.98
CA ALA A 118 -1.78 12.97 6.43
C ALA A 118 -1.19 11.62 6.89
N ASP A 119 -0.68 10.80 5.97
CA ASP A 119 -0.02 9.54 6.29
C ASP A 119 1.11 9.75 7.31
N PRO A 120 0.98 9.20 8.52
CA PRO A 120 1.98 9.39 9.58
C PRO A 120 3.34 8.76 9.24
N HIS A 121 3.38 7.79 8.32
CA HIS A 121 4.62 7.18 7.83
C HIS A 121 5.31 8.01 6.76
N GLY A 122 4.59 8.89 6.09
CA GLY A 122 5.06 9.73 5.00
C GLY A 122 5.38 8.99 3.70
N THR A 123 5.29 7.65 3.64
CA THR A 123 5.60 6.89 2.41
C THR A 123 4.55 7.12 1.33
N HIS A 124 3.27 7.02 1.68
CA HIS A 124 2.17 7.26 0.73
C HIS A 124 2.20 8.70 0.22
N ARG A 125 2.47 9.65 1.11
CA ARG A 125 2.62 11.06 0.74
C ARG A 125 3.75 11.25 -0.28
N VAL A 126 4.94 10.71 -0.05
CA VAL A 126 6.08 10.85 -0.98
C VAL A 126 5.79 10.15 -2.31
N CYS A 127 5.14 8.99 -2.32
CA CYS A 127 4.68 8.35 -3.56
C CYS A 127 3.68 9.23 -4.33
N LEU A 128 2.77 9.89 -3.62
CA LEU A 128 1.82 10.82 -4.24
C LEU A 128 2.50 12.08 -4.78
N GLU A 129 3.48 12.63 -4.06
CA GLU A 129 4.30 13.75 -4.52
C GLU A 129 5.08 13.38 -5.79
N ALA A 130 5.64 12.15 -5.87
CA ALA A 130 6.28 11.64 -7.08
C ALA A 130 5.30 11.56 -8.25
N LEU A 131 4.09 11.04 -8.00
CA LEU A 131 3.03 11.00 -9.01
C LEU A 131 2.67 12.39 -9.50
N PHE A 132 2.45 13.35 -8.60
CA PHE A 132 2.09 14.73 -8.98
C PHE A 132 3.18 15.40 -9.81
N ALA A 133 4.45 15.24 -9.43
CA ALA A 133 5.57 15.73 -10.23
C ALA A 133 5.60 15.12 -11.63
N SER A 134 5.36 13.80 -11.73
CA SER A 134 5.27 13.11 -13.03
C SER A 134 4.09 13.60 -13.88
N LEU A 135 2.93 13.81 -13.28
CA LEU A 135 1.76 14.35 -14.00
C LEU A 135 2.04 15.74 -14.56
N GLU A 136 2.70 16.61 -13.79
CA GLU A 136 3.11 17.94 -14.25
C GLU A 136 4.07 17.89 -15.45
N GLU A 137 5.04 16.97 -15.43
CA GLU A 137 5.96 16.78 -16.56
C GLU A 137 5.26 16.21 -17.80
N LEU A 138 4.32 15.28 -17.61
CA LEU A 138 3.66 14.56 -18.68
C LEU A 138 2.39 15.22 -19.22
N LYS A 139 1.82 16.22 -18.55
CA LYS A 139 0.50 16.82 -18.90
C LYS A 139 0.35 17.28 -20.33
N LYS A 140 1.46 17.65 -21.00
CA LYS A 140 1.43 18.08 -22.41
C LYS A 140 1.44 16.91 -23.40
N LYS A 141 1.64 15.67 -22.95
CA LYS A 141 1.60 14.49 -23.80
C LYS A 141 0.19 14.23 -24.31
N PRO A 142 0.00 13.86 -25.59
CA PRO A 142 -1.33 13.69 -26.16
C PRO A 142 -2.24 12.71 -25.41
N PHE A 143 -1.68 11.60 -24.89
CA PHE A 143 -2.45 10.59 -24.16
C PHE A 143 -2.94 11.08 -22.79
N MET A 144 -2.26 12.07 -22.19
CA MET A 144 -2.68 12.62 -20.88
C MET A 144 -3.95 13.45 -20.96
N LYS A 145 -4.33 13.96 -22.15
CA LYS A 145 -5.56 14.72 -22.33
C LYS A 145 -6.84 13.92 -22.01
N ALA A 146 -6.77 12.61 -22.10
CA ALA A 146 -7.88 11.70 -21.79
C ALA A 146 -7.65 10.94 -20.47
N CYS A 147 -6.64 11.29 -19.71
CA CYS A 147 -6.30 10.64 -18.44
C CYS A 147 -6.99 11.37 -17.27
N TRP A 148 -7.65 10.61 -16.43
CA TRP A 148 -8.29 11.08 -15.21
C TRP A 148 -7.53 10.56 -14.00
N VAL A 149 -7.33 11.39 -12.98
CA VAL A 149 -6.65 10.99 -11.75
C VAL A 149 -7.64 11.05 -10.59
N TRP A 150 -7.79 9.92 -9.90
CA TRP A 150 -8.69 9.73 -8.78
C TRP A 150 -7.92 9.43 -7.51
N LEU A 151 -8.14 10.20 -6.47
CA LEU A 151 -7.53 10.03 -5.17
C LEU A 151 -8.50 9.33 -4.23
N TYR A 152 -8.08 8.19 -3.67
CA TYR A 152 -8.81 7.51 -2.60
C TYR A 152 -8.12 7.72 -1.26
N ARG A 153 -8.84 7.54 -0.17
CA ARG A 153 -8.27 7.58 1.19
C ARG A 153 -7.88 6.19 1.66
N GLY A 154 -6.90 6.14 2.58
CA GLY A 154 -6.52 4.93 3.29
C GLY A 154 -7.48 4.58 4.44
N ALA A 155 -6.99 3.84 5.43
CA ALA A 155 -7.78 3.42 6.59
C ALA A 155 -7.92 4.50 7.68
N TRP A 156 -7.31 5.66 7.51
CA TRP A 156 -7.22 6.68 8.56
C TRP A 156 -8.37 7.69 8.55
N HIS A 157 -8.70 8.18 7.37
CA HIS A 157 -9.72 9.21 7.15
C HIS A 157 -10.52 8.92 5.89
N GLU A 158 -11.66 9.57 5.76
CA GLU A 158 -12.42 9.65 4.52
C GLU A 158 -12.48 11.10 4.07
N TRP A 159 -12.76 11.31 2.78
CA TRP A 159 -13.10 12.62 2.26
C TRP A 159 -14.36 13.17 2.92
N ASP A 160 -14.44 14.47 3.08
CA ASP A 160 -15.69 15.10 3.45
C ASP A 160 -16.72 14.88 2.34
N ILE A 161 -17.98 14.67 2.73
CA ILE A 161 -19.03 14.25 1.77
C ILE A 161 -19.24 15.24 0.62
N HIS A 162 -18.95 16.51 0.86
CA HIS A 162 -19.07 17.57 -0.15
C HIS A 162 -17.86 17.61 -1.12
N GLU A 163 -16.77 16.94 -0.80
CA GLU A 163 -15.59 16.82 -1.66
C GLU A 163 -15.66 15.62 -2.59
N ILE A 164 -16.47 14.62 -2.24
CA ILE A 164 -16.55 13.36 -2.98
C ILE A 164 -17.17 13.60 -4.36
N GLU A 165 -16.40 13.32 -5.41
CA GLU A 165 -16.85 13.46 -6.80
C GLU A 165 -17.26 12.13 -7.43
N MET A 166 -16.73 11.02 -6.91
CA MET A 166 -17.13 9.68 -7.33
C MET A 166 -17.27 8.77 -6.10
N ALA A 167 -18.40 8.10 -5.98
CA ALA A 167 -18.67 7.11 -4.94
C ALA A 167 -19.07 5.78 -5.60
N VAL A 168 -18.30 4.73 -5.31
CA VAL A 168 -18.51 3.39 -5.88
C VAL A 168 -19.16 2.48 -4.84
N PRO A 169 -20.42 2.08 -5.02
CA PRO A 169 -21.10 1.20 -4.09
C PRO A 169 -20.57 -0.22 -4.18
N MET A 170 -20.54 -0.89 -3.04
CA MET A 170 -20.10 -2.28 -2.93
C MET A 170 -21.20 -3.17 -2.34
N SER A 171 -21.34 -4.38 -2.90
CA SER A 171 -22.16 -5.45 -2.33
C SER A 171 -21.45 -6.10 -1.12
N PRO A 172 -22.18 -6.85 -0.28
CA PRO A 172 -21.57 -7.62 0.81
C PRO A 172 -20.45 -8.56 0.32
N GLU A 173 -20.61 -9.18 -0.84
CA GLU A 173 -19.61 -10.07 -1.45
C GLU A 173 -18.34 -9.31 -1.85
N GLN A 174 -18.48 -8.10 -2.36
CA GLN A 174 -17.36 -7.24 -2.73
C GLN A 174 -16.60 -6.75 -1.49
N VAL A 175 -17.31 -6.40 -0.42
CA VAL A 175 -16.70 -6.07 0.87
C VAL A 175 -15.90 -7.27 1.42
N LEU A 176 -16.48 -8.46 1.39
CA LEU A 176 -15.78 -9.68 1.81
C LEU A 176 -14.57 -9.98 0.91
N ARG A 177 -14.67 -9.77 -0.39
CA ARG A 177 -13.57 -9.94 -1.33
C ARG A 177 -12.42 -8.97 -1.03
N LYS A 178 -12.73 -7.70 -0.77
CA LYS A 178 -11.76 -6.69 -0.33
C LYS A 178 -11.03 -7.13 0.96
N ARG A 179 -11.78 -7.57 1.98
CA ARG A 179 -11.24 -8.08 3.24
C ARG A 179 -10.27 -9.24 3.01
N LYS A 180 -10.67 -10.23 2.19
CA LYS A 180 -9.82 -11.36 1.87
C LYS A 180 -8.55 -10.96 1.14
N ALA A 181 -8.60 -9.96 0.24
CA ALA A 181 -7.41 -9.41 -0.39
C ALA A 181 -6.46 -8.78 0.64
N ILE A 182 -6.97 -8.02 1.61
CA ILE A 182 -6.15 -7.47 2.70
C ILE A 182 -5.49 -8.60 3.51
N PHE A 183 -6.18 -9.73 3.71
CA PHE A 183 -5.65 -10.86 4.47
C PHE A 183 -4.48 -11.58 3.81
N TYR A 184 -4.23 -11.39 2.52
CA TYR A 184 -2.99 -11.84 1.89
C TYR A 184 -1.77 -11.10 2.42
N HIS A 185 -1.94 -9.88 2.96
CA HIS A 185 -0.87 -9.12 3.59
C HIS A 185 -0.71 -9.49 5.07
N GLN A 186 -0.37 -10.76 5.34
CA GLN A 186 -0.28 -11.33 6.68
C GLN A 186 0.67 -10.56 7.62
N THR A 187 1.77 -10.03 7.08
CA THR A 187 2.74 -9.24 7.87
C THR A 187 2.25 -7.83 8.21
N GLN A 188 1.10 -7.38 7.68
CA GLN A 188 0.65 -5.99 7.78
C GLN A 188 -0.83 -5.81 8.17
N LYS A 189 -1.65 -6.88 8.12
CA LYS A 189 -3.10 -6.80 8.27
C LYS A 189 -3.61 -6.43 9.67
N ASP A 190 -2.89 -6.85 10.70
CA ASP A 190 -3.38 -6.78 12.09
C ASP A 190 -2.95 -5.51 12.80
N GLY A 191 -1.67 -5.17 12.76
CA GLY A 191 -1.13 -4.03 13.49
C GLY A 191 -1.11 -2.75 12.65
N VAL A 192 -1.40 -1.65 13.30
CA VAL A 192 -1.29 -0.32 12.71
C VAL A 192 -0.15 0.42 13.40
N MET A 193 0.86 0.86 12.66
CA MET A 193 1.85 1.77 13.23
C MET A 193 1.14 3.10 13.56
N PHE A 194 1.51 3.73 14.68
CA PHE A 194 0.86 4.96 15.18
C PHE A 194 -0.64 4.79 15.44
N GLN A 195 -0.97 3.72 16.14
CA GLN A 195 -2.35 3.30 16.41
C GLN A 195 -3.18 4.35 17.16
N GLY A 196 -2.54 5.24 17.95
CA GLY A 196 -3.24 6.18 18.82
C GLY A 196 -4.15 5.45 19.80
N GLU A 197 -5.33 6.00 20.04
CA GLU A 197 -6.36 5.40 20.90
C GLU A 197 -7.23 4.36 20.18
N ASP A 198 -7.16 4.27 18.86
CA ASP A 198 -7.95 3.32 18.09
C ASP A 198 -7.25 1.96 18.02
N LEU A 199 -7.74 0.99 18.76
CA LEU A 199 -7.18 -0.36 18.88
C LEU A 199 -7.65 -1.33 17.77
N ARG A 200 -8.53 -0.88 16.86
CA ARG A 200 -9.01 -1.74 15.77
C ARG A 200 -7.88 -2.11 14.83
N GLU A 201 -7.93 -3.32 14.30
CA GLU A 201 -7.04 -3.80 13.25
C GLU A 201 -7.20 -2.98 11.96
N PHE A 202 -6.14 -2.94 11.14
CA PHE A 202 -6.13 -2.16 9.91
C PHE A 202 -7.30 -2.49 8.98
N TRP A 203 -7.58 -3.78 8.77
CA TRP A 203 -8.67 -4.22 7.89
C TRP A 203 -10.05 -3.80 8.40
N VAL A 204 -10.26 -3.78 9.74
CA VAL A 204 -11.50 -3.30 10.36
C VAL A 204 -11.70 -1.82 10.06
N ARG A 205 -10.66 -1.01 10.27
CA ARG A 205 -10.72 0.44 9.99
C ARG A 205 -11.05 0.72 8.53
N ALA A 206 -10.40 0.00 7.59
CA ALA A 206 -10.62 0.16 6.16
C ALA A 206 -12.05 -0.21 5.76
N GLU A 207 -12.62 -1.26 6.37
CA GLU A 207 -14.00 -1.69 6.12
C GLU A 207 -15.02 -0.73 6.74
N ASP A 208 -14.81 -0.32 8.00
CA ASP A 208 -15.69 0.62 8.69
C ASP A 208 -15.75 1.96 7.96
N ARG A 209 -14.62 2.48 7.48
CA ARG A 209 -14.58 3.70 6.68
C ARG A 209 -15.53 3.60 5.46
N ASN A 210 -15.49 2.52 4.73
CA ASN A 210 -16.37 2.32 3.58
C ASN A 210 -17.83 2.17 3.97
N LYS A 211 -18.13 1.50 5.09
CA LYS A 211 -19.50 1.39 5.62
C LYS A 211 -20.05 2.74 6.07
N ASP A 212 -19.23 3.52 6.77
CA ASP A 212 -19.62 4.87 7.23
C ASP A 212 -19.90 5.80 6.06
N THR A 213 -19.13 5.70 4.97
CA THR A 213 -19.40 6.44 3.75
C THR A 213 -20.77 6.08 3.16
N ALA A 214 -21.08 4.79 3.06
CA ALA A 214 -22.40 4.33 2.59
C ALA A 214 -23.54 4.84 3.47
N LEU A 215 -23.37 4.81 4.81
CA LEU A 215 -24.36 5.31 5.77
C LEU A 215 -24.58 6.84 5.63
N LYS A 216 -23.53 7.62 5.38
CA LYS A 216 -23.66 9.05 5.13
C LYS A 216 -24.51 9.32 3.89
N TYR A 217 -24.24 8.62 2.80
CA TYR A 217 -25.02 8.73 1.56
C TYR A 217 -26.47 8.27 1.73
N GLN A 218 -26.72 7.21 2.48
CA GLN A 218 -28.07 6.76 2.80
C GLN A 218 -28.85 7.84 3.55
N LYS A 219 -28.22 8.54 4.51
CA LYS A 219 -28.84 9.67 5.23
C LYS A 219 -29.19 10.85 4.32
N LEU A 220 -28.52 10.98 3.18
CA LEU A 220 -28.82 11.98 2.15
C LEU A 220 -29.89 11.51 1.15
N GLY A 221 -30.48 10.33 1.35
CA GLY A 221 -31.58 9.82 0.54
C GLY A 221 -31.21 8.84 -0.55
N LEU A 222 -29.91 8.42 -0.65
CA LEU A 222 -29.53 7.36 -1.57
C LEU A 222 -29.97 5.98 -1.05
N ALA A 223 -29.95 4.99 -1.95
CA ALA A 223 -30.22 3.60 -1.60
C ALA A 223 -29.20 3.08 -0.57
N SER A 224 -29.62 2.08 0.22
CA SER A 224 -28.75 1.42 1.18
C SER A 224 -27.79 0.49 0.46
N TYR A 225 -26.49 0.71 0.65
CA TYR A 225 -25.42 -0.15 0.17
C TYR A 225 -24.61 -0.71 1.35
N ALA A 226 -23.95 -1.85 1.16
CA ALA A 226 -23.14 -2.47 2.22
C ALA A 226 -21.92 -1.61 2.58
N ALA A 227 -21.33 -0.96 1.59
CA ALA A 227 -20.20 -0.05 1.74
C ALA A 227 -20.05 0.81 0.48
N MET A 228 -19.23 1.87 0.54
CA MET A 228 -18.85 2.70 -0.60
C MET A 228 -17.38 3.07 -0.54
N GLU A 229 -16.68 3.02 -1.68
CA GLU A 229 -15.36 3.63 -1.84
C GLU A 229 -15.55 5.02 -2.46
N ALA A 230 -14.85 6.01 -1.89
CA ALA A 230 -14.99 7.41 -2.29
C ALA A 230 -13.70 7.93 -2.93
N PHE A 231 -13.87 8.79 -3.91
CA PHE A 231 -12.77 9.37 -4.67
C PHE A 231 -13.00 10.86 -4.90
N VAL A 232 -11.89 11.59 -4.92
CA VAL A 232 -11.81 12.98 -5.34
C VAL A 232 -10.96 13.04 -6.60
N LYS A 233 -11.37 13.83 -7.57
CA LYS A 233 -10.59 14.04 -8.78
C LYS A 233 -9.40 14.95 -8.48
N TYR A 234 -8.27 14.66 -9.07
CA TYR A 234 -7.11 15.54 -9.09
C TYR A 234 -6.94 16.12 -10.49
N ASP A 235 -6.99 17.46 -10.59
CA ASP A 235 -6.73 18.20 -11.82
C ASP A 235 -5.25 18.63 -11.87
N PHE A 236 -4.54 18.31 -12.97
CA PHE A 236 -3.10 18.55 -13.16
C PHE A 236 -2.80 19.28 -14.46
#